data_657764faf561ca18aabd84fb1d763e6f
#
_entry.id   657764faf561ca18aabd84fb1d763e6f
#
_cell.length_a   1.000
_cell.length_b   1.000
_cell.length_c   1.000
_cell.angle_alpha   90.00
_cell.angle_beta   90.00
_cell.angle_gamma   90.00
#
_symmetry.space_group_name_H-M   'P 1'
#
loop_
_entity.id
_entity.type
_entity.pdbx_description
1 polymer ?
#
loop_
_entity_poly.entity_id
_entity_poly.type
_entity_poly.pdbx_seq_one_letter_code
_entity_poly.pdbx_strand_id
1 'polypeptide(L)'
;MINKEFFGKYLSNDIYKYTLTNSKGMSVVLTNFGATIVSINVPDKDGNINDVIGGYETLDSYINADGYQGAIIGRVGNRICNGKFSLDGVDYNLYINNGPNHLHGGKVGFDKRIWQVLSIEDSNEPSI
;
A
#
# COMPACT_ATOMS: atom_id res chain seq x y z
N MET A 1 -4.67 4.71 19.60
CA MET A 1 -4.75 3.24 19.85
C MET A 1 -4.37 2.50 18.59
N ILE A 2 -3.47 1.51 18.71
CA ILE A 2 -3.05 0.68 17.57
C ILE A 2 -3.40 -0.77 17.84
N ASN A 3 -4.04 -1.42 16.88
CA ASN A 3 -4.29 -2.86 16.88
C ASN A 3 -3.53 -3.53 15.74
N LYS A 4 -2.96 -4.72 16.00
CA LYS A 4 -2.28 -5.55 15.00
C LYS A 4 -3.00 -6.88 14.90
N GLU A 5 -3.37 -7.29 13.68
CA GLU A 5 -4.00 -8.58 13.43
C GLU A 5 -3.33 -9.33 12.27
N PHE A 6 -3.35 -10.66 12.34
CA PHE A 6 -2.84 -11.50 11.26
C PHE A 6 -3.76 -11.39 10.03
N PHE A 7 -3.18 -11.15 8.87
CA PHE A 7 -3.93 -10.98 7.62
C PHE A 7 -3.75 -12.15 6.65
N GLY A 8 -2.63 -12.87 6.75
CA GLY A 8 -2.34 -14.01 5.90
C GLY A 8 -0.84 -14.26 5.76
N LYS A 9 -0.47 -15.06 4.75
CA LYS A 9 0.93 -15.35 4.42
C LYS A 9 1.23 -15.00 2.97
N TYR A 10 2.43 -14.46 2.73
CA TYR A 10 2.97 -14.23 1.39
C TYR A 10 4.45 -14.62 1.35
N LEU A 11 4.84 -15.51 0.42
CA LEU A 11 6.21 -16.04 0.30
C LEU A 11 6.77 -16.52 1.65
N SER A 12 5.98 -17.31 2.40
CA SER A 12 6.29 -17.84 3.75
C SER A 12 6.43 -16.79 4.85
N ASN A 13 6.18 -15.52 4.58
CA ASN A 13 6.18 -14.46 5.59
C ASN A 13 4.76 -14.17 6.08
N ASP A 14 4.64 -13.89 7.36
CA ASP A 14 3.38 -13.46 7.96
C ASP A 14 3.10 -12.00 7.57
N ILE A 15 1.88 -11.77 7.09
CA ILE A 15 1.37 -10.46 6.75
C ILE A 15 0.35 -10.04 7.80
N TYR A 16 0.40 -8.77 8.17
CA TYR A 16 -0.43 -8.19 9.22
C TYR A 16 -1.16 -6.96 8.72
N LYS A 17 -2.32 -6.69 9.31
CA LYS A 17 -2.98 -5.38 9.29
C LYS A 17 -2.70 -4.63 10.58
N TYR A 18 -2.64 -3.32 10.48
CA TYR A 18 -2.44 -2.39 11.60
C TYR A 18 -3.55 -1.36 11.54
N THR A 19 -4.38 -1.32 12.56
CA THR A 19 -5.45 -0.32 12.69
C THR A 19 -4.97 0.77 13.63
N LEU A 20 -4.88 1.99 13.13
CA LEU A 20 -4.55 3.18 13.90
C LEU A 20 -5.84 3.97 14.13
N THR A 21 -6.21 4.19 15.39
CA THR A 21 -7.43 4.94 15.73
C THR A 21 -7.05 6.15 16.59
N ASN A 22 -7.46 7.34 16.16
CA ASN A 22 -7.27 8.57 16.90
C ASN A 22 -8.32 8.75 18.02
N SER A 23 -8.15 9.78 18.84
CA SER A 23 -9.07 10.09 19.95
C SER A 23 -10.48 10.53 19.52
N LYS A 24 -10.67 10.81 18.23
CA LYS A 24 -11.98 11.24 17.66
C LYS A 24 -12.71 10.11 16.92
N GLY A 25 -12.19 8.88 16.97
CA GLY A 25 -12.81 7.72 16.35
C GLY A 25 -12.51 7.52 14.86
N MET A 26 -11.76 8.42 14.23
CA MET A 26 -11.24 8.18 12.88
C MET A 26 -10.19 7.08 12.93
N SER A 27 -10.21 6.15 11.97
CA SER A 27 -9.21 5.10 11.87
C SER A 27 -8.69 4.87 10.47
N VAL A 28 -7.45 4.41 10.41
CA VAL A 28 -6.78 3.96 9.17
C VAL A 28 -6.30 2.54 9.38
N VAL A 29 -6.57 1.67 8.44
CA VAL A 29 -6.04 0.30 8.40
C VAL A 29 -4.98 0.20 7.32
N LEU A 30 -3.81 -0.26 7.72
CA LEU A 30 -2.66 -0.48 6.83
C LEU A 30 -2.27 -1.95 6.86
N THR A 31 -1.67 -2.46 5.77
CA THR A 31 -0.99 -3.75 5.78
C THR A 31 0.50 -3.59 5.46
N ASN A 32 1.35 -4.45 6.02
CA ASN A 32 2.76 -4.49 5.64
C ASN A 32 3.01 -5.14 4.25
N PHE A 33 1.97 -5.64 3.59
CA PHE A 33 2.04 -5.98 2.16
C PHE A 33 1.82 -4.72 1.33
N GLY A 34 2.86 -4.26 0.66
CA GLY A 34 2.84 -3.04 -0.16
C GLY A 34 2.74 -1.73 0.63
N ALA A 35 2.81 -1.76 1.98
CA ALA A 35 2.45 -0.64 2.85
C ALA A 35 1.08 -0.05 2.48
N THR A 36 0.16 -0.93 2.07
CA THR A 36 -1.11 -0.58 1.44
C THR A 36 -2.11 -0.08 2.48
N ILE A 37 -2.82 1.00 2.17
CA ILE A 37 -3.98 1.45 2.93
C ILE A 37 -5.17 0.55 2.56
N VAL A 38 -5.69 -0.17 3.55
CA VAL A 38 -6.80 -1.11 3.39
C VAL A 38 -8.15 -0.41 3.55
N SER A 39 -8.25 0.48 4.55
CA SER A 39 -9.44 1.32 4.77
C SER A 39 -9.09 2.63 5.46
N ILE A 40 -9.93 3.64 5.25
CA ILE A 40 -9.92 4.91 5.98
C ILE A 40 -11.35 5.17 6.46
N ASN A 41 -11.56 5.04 7.75
CA ASN A 41 -12.87 5.20 8.37
C ASN A 41 -12.98 6.59 8.98
N VAL A 42 -13.92 7.38 8.48
CA VAL A 42 -14.14 8.77 8.91
C VAL A 42 -15.60 8.99 9.31
N PRO A 43 -15.87 9.86 10.30
CA PRO A 43 -17.22 10.28 10.61
C PRO A 43 -17.77 11.20 9.52
N ASP A 44 -19.02 10.98 9.12
CA ASP A 44 -19.80 11.93 8.33
C ASP A 44 -20.31 13.10 9.20
N LYS A 45 -21.07 14.02 8.60
CA LYS A 45 -21.66 15.16 9.31
C LYS A 45 -22.64 14.78 10.42
N ASP A 46 -23.18 13.57 10.39
CA ASP A 46 -24.13 13.03 11.36
C ASP A 46 -23.45 12.10 12.39
N GLY A 47 -22.13 11.92 12.28
CA GLY A 47 -21.30 11.11 13.18
C GLY A 47 -21.21 9.62 12.80
N ASN A 48 -21.80 9.20 11.68
CA ASN A 48 -21.68 7.82 11.22
C ASN A 48 -20.30 7.58 10.63
N ILE A 49 -19.66 6.47 11.02
CA ILE A 49 -18.34 6.10 10.53
C ILE A 49 -18.48 5.33 9.21
N ASN A 50 -17.81 5.81 8.17
CA ASN A 50 -17.80 5.18 6.85
C ASN A 50 -16.38 5.03 6.32
N ASP A 51 -16.12 3.92 5.61
CA ASP A 51 -14.90 3.74 4.83
C ASP A 51 -14.99 4.58 3.54
N VAL A 52 -13.99 5.41 3.31
CA VAL A 52 -13.96 6.34 2.16
C VAL A 52 -12.94 5.97 1.11
N ILE A 53 -12.35 4.79 1.19
CA ILE A 53 -11.36 4.29 0.23
C ILE A 53 -11.78 2.92 -0.31
N GLY A 54 -11.47 2.67 -1.58
CA GLY A 54 -11.62 1.35 -2.16
C GLY A 54 -10.50 0.40 -1.69
N GLY A 55 -10.86 -0.81 -1.28
CA GLY A 55 -9.93 -1.84 -0.83
C GLY A 55 -10.47 -3.23 -1.06
N TYR A 56 -9.71 -4.23 -0.62
CA TYR A 56 -10.09 -5.64 -0.67
C TYR A 56 -10.16 -6.22 0.75
N GLU A 57 -11.02 -7.22 0.94
CA GLU A 57 -11.20 -7.86 2.25
C GLU A 57 -10.09 -8.85 2.60
N THR A 58 -9.45 -9.47 1.60
CA THR A 58 -8.48 -10.55 1.81
C THR A 58 -7.10 -10.20 1.25
N LEU A 59 -6.06 -10.78 1.85
CA LEU A 59 -4.69 -10.65 1.35
C LEU A 59 -4.57 -11.22 -0.07
N ASP A 60 -5.21 -12.35 -0.36
CA ASP A 60 -5.18 -12.98 -1.69
C ASP A 60 -5.72 -12.04 -2.78
N SER A 61 -6.74 -11.26 -2.45
CA SER A 61 -7.26 -10.24 -3.37
C SER A 61 -6.22 -9.16 -3.67
N TYR A 62 -5.46 -8.68 -2.67
CA TYR A 62 -4.36 -7.74 -2.88
C TYR A 62 -3.19 -8.34 -3.68
N ILE A 63 -2.87 -9.62 -3.44
CA ILE A 63 -1.79 -10.32 -4.16
C ILE A 63 -2.13 -10.44 -5.66
N ASN A 64 -3.37 -10.80 -5.97
CA ASN A 64 -3.80 -11.16 -7.33
C ASN A 64 -4.45 -10.01 -8.10
N ALA A 65 -4.75 -8.88 -7.46
CA ALA A 65 -5.34 -7.73 -8.14
C ALA A 65 -4.38 -7.08 -9.14
N ASP A 66 -4.91 -6.70 -10.28
CA ASP A 66 -4.21 -5.89 -11.29
C ASP A 66 -4.22 -4.38 -10.97
N GLY A 67 -5.03 -3.98 -9.99
CA GLY A 67 -5.15 -2.59 -9.53
C GLY A 67 -4.14 -2.23 -8.46
N TYR A 68 -4.03 -0.92 -8.20
CA TYR A 68 -3.12 -0.36 -7.19
C TYR A 68 -3.90 0.29 -6.04
N GLN A 69 -5.02 -0.31 -5.64
CA GLN A 69 -5.93 0.23 -4.62
C GLN A 69 -5.22 0.39 -3.28
N GLY A 70 -5.18 1.62 -2.77
CA GLY A 70 -4.53 1.96 -1.51
C GLY A 70 -3.01 1.79 -1.48
N ALA A 71 -2.39 1.37 -2.58
CA ALA A 71 -1.00 0.97 -2.63
C ALA A 71 -0.02 2.15 -2.59
N ILE A 72 1.15 1.93 -1.99
CA ILE A 72 2.30 2.82 -2.13
C ILE A 72 2.98 2.53 -3.48
N ILE A 73 3.00 3.55 -4.34
CA ILE A 73 3.54 3.44 -5.69
C ILE A 73 5.04 3.78 -5.70
N GLY A 74 5.82 2.92 -6.34
CA GLY A 74 7.26 3.16 -6.49
C GLY A 74 8.02 1.96 -7.09
N ARG A 75 9.33 2.18 -7.41
CA ARG A 75 10.12 3.40 -7.09
C ARG A 75 9.66 4.63 -7.86
N VAL A 76 9.26 4.48 -9.12
CA VAL A 76 8.78 5.59 -9.98
C VAL A 76 7.28 5.43 -10.18
N GLY A 77 6.52 6.48 -9.91
CA GLY A 77 5.09 6.53 -10.19
C GLY A 77 4.81 6.81 -11.67
N ASN A 78 3.64 6.31 -12.14
CA ASN A 78 3.17 6.45 -13.51
C ASN A 78 4.13 5.79 -14.54
N ARG A 79 4.14 6.26 -15.80
CA ARG A 79 4.76 5.58 -16.94
C ARG A 79 6.11 6.15 -17.30
N ILE A 80 7.03 5.24 -17.67
CA ILE A 80 8.25 5.57 -18.38
C ILE A 80 8.09 5.04 -19.81
N CYS A 81 8.14 5.94 -20.78
CA CYS A 81 7.92 5.66 -22.19
C CYS A 81 8.90 4.60 -22.68
N ASN A 82 8.38 3.54 -23.31
CA ASN A 82 9.15 2.38 -23.78
C ASN A 82 10.04 1.74 -22.71
N GLY A 83 9.80 2.04 -21.43
CA GLY A 83 10.65 1.58 -20.33
C GLY A 83 12.10 2.01 -20.41
N LYS A 84 12.39 3.15 -21.02
CA LYS A 84 13.77 3.60 -21.28
C LYS A 84 13.98 5.03 -20.81
N PHE A 85 15.14 5.27 -20.23
CA PHE A 85 15.64 6.60 -19.92
C PHE A 85 17.16 6.60 -19.85
N SER A 86 17.77 7.77 -20.01
CA SER A 86 19.21 7.97 -19.80
C SER A 86 19.42 8.90 -18.60
N LEU A 87 20.40 8.57 -17.78
CA LEU A 87 20.80 9.38 -16.62
C LEU A 87 22.33 9.38 -16.53
N ASP A 88 22.93 10.55 -16.46
CA ASP A 88 24.39 10.73 -16.40
C ASP A 88 25.17 9.97 -17.48
N GLY A 89 24.60 9.93 -18.71
CA GLY A 89 25.20 9.25 -19.87
C GLY A 89 25.05 7.72 -19.86
N VAL A 90 24.29 7.16 -18.90
CA VAL A 90 24.01 5.73 -18.81
C VAL A 90 22.56 5.46 -19.21
N ASP A 91 22.36 4.50 -20.12
CA ASP A 91 21.05 4.08 -20.57
C ASP A 91 20.48 2.98 -19.67
N TYR A 92 19.23 3.17 -19.23
CA TYR A 92 18.49 2.22 -18.41
C TYR A 92 17.31 1.65 -19.20
N ASN A 93 17.19 0.31 -19.17
CA ASN A 93 16.07 -0.42 -19.73
C ASN A 93 15.29 -1.08 -18.60
N LEU A 94 14.01 -0.75 -18.50
CA LEU A 94 13.11 -1.20 -17.44
C LEU A 94 12.15 -2.27 -17.95
N TYR A 95 11.60 -3.04 -17.02
CA TYR A 95 10.57 -4.03 -17.31
C TYR A 95 9.32 -3.37 -17.89
N ILE A 96 8.81 -3.90 -19.01
CA ILE A 96 7.59 -3.44 -19.67
C ILE A 96 6.40 -4.21 -19.08
N ASN A 97 5.47 -3.50 -18.46
CA ASN A 97 4.29 -4.06 -17.80
C ASN A 97 2.97 -3.34 -18.12
N ASN A 98 2.99 -2.37 -19.05
CA ASN A 98 1.78 -1.65 -19.44
C ASN A 98 1.87 -1.20 -20.91
N GLY A 99 1.34 -2.02 -21.82
CA GLY A 99 1.53 -1.81 -23.27
C GLY A 99 3.02 -1.73 -23.60
N PRO A 100 3.50 -0.66 -24.26
CA PRO A 100 4.93 -0.49 -24.54
C PRO A 100 5.71 0.11 -23.36
N ASN A 101 5.06 0.45 -22.24
CA ASN A 101 5.63 1.26 -21.19
C ASN A 101 5.97 0.47 -19.92
N HIS A 102 6.88 1.01 -19.11
CA HIS A 102 7.04 0.66 -17.71
C HIS A 102 6.02 1.47 -16.89
N LEU A 103 5.36 0.83 -15.92
CA LEU A 103 4.35 1.45 -15.06
C LEU A 103 4.61 1.09 -13.59
N HIS A 104 4.55 2.10 -12.71
CA HIS A 104 4.43 1.97 -11.26
C HIS A 104 5.45 1.04 -10.58
N GLY A 105 6.70 1.05 -11.03
CA GLY A 105 7.76 0.21 -10.45
C GLY A 105 7.95 -1.15 -11.14
N GLY A 106 7.16 -1.44 -12.19
CA GLY A 106 7.36 -2.58 -13.07
C GLY A 106 6.79 -3.90 -12.53
N LYS A 107 7.50 -5.01 -12.75
CA LYS A 107 7.03 -6.35 -12.43
C LYS A 107 6.75 -6.56 -10.94
N VAL A 108 7.57 -5.98 -10.08
CA VAL A 108 7.42 -6.03 -8.62
C VAL A 108 7.72 -4.64 -8.08
N GLY A 109 6.70 -3.78 -8.06
CA GLY A 109 6.76 -2.45 -7.47
C GLY A 109 6.67 -2.49 -5.94
N PHE A 110 6.59 -1.32 -5.33
CA PHE A 110 6.47 -1.19 -3.87
C PHE A 110 5.17 -1.80 -3.34
N ASP A 111 4.13 -1.82 -4.15
CA ASP A 111 2.81 -2.41 -3.89
C ASP A 111 2.84 -3.92 -3.63
N LYS A 112 3.86 -4.63 -4.14
CA LYS A 112 4.03 -6.09 -4.02
C LYS A 112 5.20 -6.47 -3.10
N ARG A 113 5.77 -5.54 -2.35
CA ARG A 113 6.84 -5.79 -1.39
C ARG A 113 6.30 -5.96 0.03
N ILE A 114 6.99 -6.77 0.81
CA ILE A 114 6.75 -6.83 2.26
C ILE A 114 7.56 -5.71 2.90
N TRP A 115 6.86 -4.81 3.59
CA TRP A 115 7.48 -3.69 4.29
C TRP A 115 7.75 -4.05 5.73
N GLN A 116 8.92 -3.67 6.21
CA GLN A 116 9.30 -3.83 7.60
C GLN A 116 8.73 -2.67 8.42
N VAL A 117 8.01 -3.00 9.48
CA VAL A 117 7.60 -2.01 10.49
C VAL A 117 8.82 -1.73 11.38
N LEU A 118 9.29 -0.49 11.38
CA LEU A 118 10.45 -0.06 12.17
C LEU A 118 10.04 0.41 13.57
N SER A 119 8.92 1.12 13.66
CA SER A 119 8.41 1.64 14.92
C SER A 119 6.90 1.72 14.90
N ILE A 120 6.31 1.61 16.08
CA ILE A 120 4.90 1.84 16.36
C ILE A 120 4.82 2.75 17.57
N GLU A 121 4.07 3.83 17.47
CA GLU A 121 3.82 4.75 18.57
C GLU A 121 2.32 4.83 18.86
N ASP A 122 1.89 4.22 19.97
CA ASP A 122 0.50 4.22 20.41
C ASP A 122 0.25 5.41 21.34
N SER A 123 -0.17 6.50 20.76
CA SER A 123 -0.44 7.78 21.42
C SER A 123 -1.81 8.33 21.02
N ASN A 124 -2.13 9.56 21.40
CA ASN A 124 -3.32 10.27 20.93
C ASN A 124 -3.30 10.54 19.41
N GLU A 125 -2.09 10.57 18.83
CA GLU A 125 -1.82 10.65 17.41
C GLU A 125 -0.99 9.42 17.01
N PRO A 126 -1.65 8.25 16.87
CA PRO A 126 -0.94 7.01 16.64
C PRO A 126 -0.20 7.01 15.31
N SER A 127 1.00 6.44 15.30
CA SER A 127 1.85 6.37 14.10
C SER A 127 2.51 5.01 13.90
N ILE A 128 2.84 4.70 12.67
CA ILE A 128 3.59 3.53 12.25
C ILE A 128 4.56 3.90 11.13
#